data_bc2966b4a59a94497301acb32421ad2e
#
_entry.id   bc2966b4a59a94497301acb32421ad2e
#
_cell.length_a   1.000
_cell.length_b   1.000
_cell.length_c   1.000
_cell.angle_alpha   90.00
_cell.angle_beta   90.00
_cell.angle_gamma   90.00
#
_symmetry.space_group_name_H-M   'P 1'
#
loop_
_entity.id
_entity.type
_entity.pdbx_description
1 polymer ?
#
loop_
_entity_poly.entity_id
_entity_poly.type
_entity_poly.pdbx_seq_one_letter_code
_entity_poly.pdbx_strand_id
1 'polypeptide(L)'
;QWLDVIPLLRVLAIYSWVYSIGYHIGDIYKAVGRPDILFKLTILNLIVVVPTLLIGSRFGLIGIAWGQLIAVLIRRTISLTVATRFINISIFTILNELKSSVVGGLVLVLSAFFALLLTVNIAPFAQLVVVVLAGAIGYLVVLWFLERENLSHLLRKVGVPL
;
A
#
# COMPACT_ATOMS: atom_id res chain seq x y z
N GLN A 1 16.39 10.26 21.82
CA GLN A 1 17.16 10.30 20.56
C GLN A 1 16.32 9.98 19.31
N TRP A 2 15.22 9.23 19.43
CA TRP A 2 14.39 8.78 18.29
C TRP A 2 13.10 9.61 18.07
N LEU A 3 12.80 10.56 18.95
CA LEU A 3 11.56 11.35 18.87
C LEU A 3 11.48 12.21 17.60
N ASP A 4 12.64 12.69 17.13
CA ASP A 4 12.72 13.52 15.91
C ASP A 4 12.47 12.73 14.63
N VAL A 5 12.54 11.38 14.68
CA VAL A 5 12.28 10.50 13.54
C VAL A 5 10.80 10.17 13.39
N ILE A 6 9.99 10.34 14.43
CA ILE A 6 8.56 10.01 14.40
C ILE A 6 7.80 10.72 13.28
N PRO A 7 7.96 12.03 13.04
CA PRO A 7 7.28 12.71 11.94
C PRO A 7 7.67 12.15 10.57
N LEU A 8 8.96 11.80 10.40
CA LEU A 8 9.48 11.20 9.17
C LEU A 8 8.82 9.83 8.92
N LEU A 9 8.77 8.96 9.95
CA LEU A 9 8.15 7.64 9.84
C LEU A 9 6.65 7.71 9.51
N ARG A 10 5.94 8.69 10.04
CA ARG A 10 4.52 8.91 9.69
C ARG A 10 4.34 9.22 8.21
N VAL A 11 5.13 10.12 7.64
CA VAL A 11 5.07 10.46 6.22
C VAL A 11 5.45 9.26 5.37
N LEU A 12 6.50 8.52 5.74
CA LEU A 12 6.92 7.31 5.03
C LEU A 12 5.90 6.17 5.11
N ALA A 13 5.15 6.05 6.19
CA ALA A 13 4.06 5.09 6.31
C ALA A 13 2.93 5.41 5.31
N ILE A 14 2.53 6.68 5.21
CA ILE A 14 1.54 7.14 4.21
C ILE A 14 2.08 6.90 2.79
N TYR A 15 3.35 7.24 2.54
CA TYR A 15 4.02 6.97 1.27
C TYR A 15 3.94 5.48 0.90
N SER A 16 4.28 4.58 1.83
CA SER A 16 4.28 3.14 1.59
C SER A 16 2.88 2.62 1.29
N TRP A 17 1.86 3.14 1.97
CA TRP A 17 0.47 2.81 1.72
C TRP A 17 0.04 3.23 0.31
N VAL A 18 0.29 4.48 -0.09
CA VAL A 18 0.01 4.97 -1.45
C VAL A 18 0.82 4.19 -2.49
N TYR A 19 2.08 3.87 -2.20
CA TYR A 19 2.95 3.12 -3.09
C TYR A 19 2.44 1.70 -3.36
N SER A 20 1.82 1.05 -2.37
CA SER A 20 1.26 -0.30 -2.53
C SER A 20 0.08 -0.34 -3.50
N ILE A 21 -0.69 0.75 -3.60
CA ILE A 21 -1.81 0.84 -4.54
C ILE A 21 -1.27 0.76 -5.98
N GLY A 22 -1.70 -0.27 -6.72
CA GLY A 22 -1.29 -0.47 -8.12
C GLY A 22 0.18 -0.87 -8.31
N TYR A 23 0.80 -1.53 -7.32
CA TYR A 23 2.18 -2.04 -7.43
C TYR A 23 2.37 -2.93 -8.66
N HIS A 24 1.40 -3.80 -8.96
CA HIS A 24 1.45 -4.75 -10.06
C HIS A 24 0.99 -4.19 -11.43
N ILE A 25 0.62 -2.92 -11.54
CA ILE A 25 0.19 -2.33 -12.83
C ILE A 25 1.28 -2.47 -13.91
N GLY A 26 2.56 -2.39 -13.52
CA GLY A 26 3.67 -2.60 -14.43
C GLY A 26 3.72 -3.99 -15.06
N ASP A 27 3.31 -5.02 -14.32
CA ASP A 27 3.31 -6.40 -14.82
C ASP A 27 2.17 -6.65 -15.81
N ILE A 28 1.06 -5.92 -15.68
CA ILE A 28 -0.03 -5.94 -16.65
C ILE A 28 0.46 -5.44 -18.02
N TYR A 29 1.24 -4.35 -18.08
CA TYR A 29 1.77 -3.85 -19.35
C TYR A 29 2.73 -4.83 -20.02
N LYS A 30 3.53 -5.56 -19.22
CA LYS A 30 4.40 -6.62 -19.75
C LYS A 30 3.56 -7.79 -20.29
N ALA A 31 2.54 -8.23 -19.56
CA ALA A 31 1.67 -9.33 -19.94
C ALA A 31 0.89 -9.05 -21.25
N VAL A 32 0.51 -7.79 -21.47
CA VAL A 32 -0.19 -7.36 -22.72
C VAL A 32 0.79 -7.07 -23.87
N GLY A 33 2.10 -7.29 -23.66
CA GLY A 33 3.10 -7.06 -24.68
C GLY A 33 3.39 -5.58 -25.00
N ARG A 34 3.12 -4.66 -24.05
CA ARG A 34 3.32 -3.21 -24.20
C ARG A 34 4.34 -2.64 -23.20
N PRO A 35 5.58 -3.14 -23.20
CA PRO A 35 6.64 -2.62 -22.32
C PRO A 35 7.03 -1.16 -22.65
N ASP A 36 6.71 -0.68 -23.85
CA ASP A 36 6.86 0.72 -24.27
C ASP A 36 6.14 1.72 -23.34
N ILE A 37 4.98 1.34 -22.85
CA ILE A 37 4.22 2.17 -21.89
C ILE A 37 4.94 2.23 -20.55
N LEU A 38 5.44 1.10 -20.06
CA LEU A 38 6.20 1.02 -18.82
C LEU A 38 7.46 1.90 -18.89
N PHE A 39 8.16 1.87 -20.01
CA PHE A 39 9.34 2.72 -20.24
C PHE A 39 8.99 4.23 -20.17
N LYS A 40 7.91 4.64 -20.86
CA LYS A 40 7.42 6.03 -20.82
C LYS A 40 7.02 6.46 -19.41
N LEU A 41 6.33 5.60 -18.67
CA LEU A 41 5.96 5.86 -17.27
C LEU A 41 7.18 5.95 -16.35
N THR A 42 8.24 5.19 -16.63
CA THR A 42 9.51 5.25 -15.88
C THR A 42 10.23 6.59 -16.12
N ILE A 43 10.30 7.05 -17.38
CA ILE A 43 10.87 8.38 -17.68
C ILE A 43 10.06 9.49 -17.00
N LEU A 44 8.74 9.43 -17.11
CA LEU A 44 7.85 10.40 -16.44
C LEU A 44 8.05 10.39 -14.93
N ASN A 45 8.23 9.21 -14.32
CA ASN A 45 8.56 9.09 -12.90
C ASN A 45 9.87 9.82 -12.56
N LEU A 46 10.91 9.67 -13.37
CA LEU A 46 12.18 10.38 -13.17
C LEU A 46 11.98 11.91 -13.22
N ILE A 47 11.23 12.39 -14.20
CA ILE A 47 10.92 13.82 -14.38
C ILE A 47 10.16 14.38 -13.17
N VAL A 48 9.33 13.59 -12.50
CA VAL A 48 8.58 14.01 -11.30
C VAL A 48 9.43 13.88 -10.04
N VAL A 49 10.11 12.75 -9.86
CA VAL A 49 10.85 12.44 -8.62
C VAL A 49 12.06 13.36 -8.44
N VAL A 50 12.84 13.59 -9.48
CA VAL A 50 14.07 14.40 -9.36
C VAL A 50 13.79 15.83 -8.88
N PRO A 51 12.86 16.60 -9.50
CA PRO A 51 12.55 17.93 -8.99
C PRO A 51 11.94 17.93 -7.59
N THR A 52 11.06 16.99 -7.28
CA THR A 52 10.44 16.93 -5.94
C THR A 52 11.46 16.62 -4.85
N LEU A 53 12.46 15.78 -5.14
CA LEU A 53 13.57 15.54 -4.21
C LEU A 53 14.49 16.75 -4.07
N LEU A 54 14.84 17.42 -5.17
CA LEU A 54 15.67 18.63 -5.15
C LEU A 54 15.01 19.76 -4.36
N ILE A 55 13.72 19.96 -4.55
CA ILE A 55 12.97 20.96 -3.78
C ILE A 55 12.83 20.50 -2.31
N GLY A 56 12.48 19.25 -2.09
CA GLY A 56 12.32 18.66 -0.75
C GLY A 56 13.61 18.71 0.07
N SER A 57 14.78 18.52 -0.57
CA SER A 57 16.07 18.55 0.12
C SER A 57 16.38 19.88 0.81
N ARG A 58 15.80 20.98 0.31
CA ARG A 58 15.94 22.31 0.94
C ARG A 58 15.27 22.41 2.31
N PHE A 59 14.33 21.52 2.60
CA PHE A 59 13.58 21.43 3.86
C PHE A 59 14.04 20.27 4.75
N GLY A 60 15.23 19.71 4.49
CA GLY A 60 15.80 18.60 5.23
C GLY A 60 15.11 17.26 4.97
N LEU A 61 15.31 16.29 5.86
CA LEU A 61 14.81 14.91 5.70
C LEU A 61 13.27 14.84 5.60
N ILE A 62 12.56 15.63 6.37
CA ILE A 62 11.09 15.69 6.35
C ILE A 62 10.62 16.23 4.99
N GLY A 63 11.30 17.24 4.44
CA GLY A 63 11.00 17.77 3.12
C GLY A 63 11.20 16.73 2.01
N ILE A 64 12.25 15.92 2.09
CA ILE A 64 12.49 14.80 1.16
C ILE A 64 11.34 13.79 1.24
N ALA A 65 10.90 13.43 2.45
CA ALA A 65 9.78 12.49 2.63
C ALA A 65 8.46 13.01 2.03
N TRP A 66 8.15 14.28 2.23
CA TRP A 66 6.99 14.91 1.59
C TRP A 66 7.14 14.98 0.07
N GLY A 67 8.33 15.29 -0.45
CA GLY A 67 8.64 15.26 -1.88
C GLY A 67 8.36 13.89 -2.49
N GLN A 68 8.78 12.81 -1.81
CA GLN A 68 8.50 11.43 -2.23
C GLN A 68 7.00 11.10 -2.20
N LEU A 69 6.28 11.55 -1.17
CA LEU A 69 4.83 11.35 -1.08
C LEU A 69 4.10 12.05 -2.23
N ILE A 70 4.45 13.30 -2.53
CA ILE A 70 3.87 14.05 -3.66
C ILE A 70 4.19 13.35 -4.98
N ALA A 71 5.44 12.95 -5.19
CA ALA A 71 5.86 12.24 -6.39
C ALA A 71 5.10 10.93 -6.60
N VAL A 72 4.89 10.13 -5.54
CA VAL A 72 4.15 8.87 -5.66
C VAL A 72 2.67 9.09 -5.93
N LEU A 73 2.05 10.12 -5.36
CA LEU A 73 0.66 10.48 -5.65
C LEU A 73 0.47 10.84 -7.13
N ILE A 74 1.31 11.73 -7.67
CA ILE A 74 1.27 12.12 -9.08
C ILE A 74 1.46 10.89 -9.97
N ARG A 75 2.49 10.09 -9.70
CA ARG A 75 2.79 8.89 -10.49
C ARG A 75 1.64 7.88 -10.46
N ARG A 76 1.06 7.61 -9.29
CA ARG A 76 -0.05 6.65 -9.16
C ARG A 76 -1.29 7.12 -9.90
N THR A 77 -1.64 8.39 -9.80
CA THR A 77 -2.76 8.97 -10.54
C THR A 77 -2.57 8.79 -12.04
N ILE A 78 -1.39 9.12 -12.57
CA ILE A 78 -1.09 8.97 -14.00
C ILE A 78 -1.10 7.50 -14.40
N SER A 79 -0.44 6.62 -13.64
CA SER A 79 -0.36 5.19 -13.94
C SER A 79 -1.74 4.53 -13.94
N LEU A 80 -2.61 4.85 -12.99
CA LEU A 80 -3.99 4.37 -12.94
C LEU A 80 -4.81 4.88 -14.12
N THR A 81 -4.71 6.16 -14.47
CA THR A 81 -5.42 6.74 -15.61
C THR A 81 -5.00 6.10 -16.93
N VAL A 82 -3.70 5.84 -17.10
CA VAL A 82 -3.20 5.14 -18.29
C VAL A 82 -3.67 3.69 -18.30
N ALA A 83 -3.61 2.98 -17.17
CA ALA A 83 -4.05 1.60 -17.08
C ALA A 83 -5.54 1.44 -17.41
N THR A 84 -6.41 2.26 -16.84
CA THR A 84 -7.86 2.21 -17.11
C THR A 84 -8.21 2.46 -18.57
N ARG A 85 -7.49 3.36 -19.25
CA ARG A 85 -7.68 3.61 -20.67
C ARG A 85 -7.23 2.46 -21.56
N PHE A 86 -6.14 1.76 -21.20
CA PHE A 86 -5.61 0.65 -21.99
C PHE A 86 -6.36 -0.65 -21.82
N ILE A 87 -6.89 -0.91 -20.60
CA ILE A 87 -7.53 -2.18 -20.27
C ILE A 87 -9.05 -2.08 -20.39
N ASN A 88 -9.59 -0.88 -20.67
CA ASN A 88 -11.04 -0.62 -20.68
C ASN A 88 -11.76 -1.05 -19.39
N ILE A 89 -11.06 -1.04 -18.26
CA ILE A 89 -11.62 -1.36 -16.96
C ILE A 89 -12.02 -0.06 -16.27
N SER A 90 -13.23 -0.05 -15.71
CA SER A 90 -13.69 1.10 -14.93
C SER A 90 -12.88 1.26 -13.64
N ILE A 91 -12.60 2.51 -13.25
CA ILE A 91 -12.02 2.83 -11.93
C ILE A 91 -12.86 2.22 -10.80
N PHE A 92 -14.18 2.18 -10.96
CA PHE A 92 -15.09 1.56 -9.99
C PHE A 92 -14.83 0.07 -9.80
N THR A 93 -14.47 -0.66 -10.84
CA THR A 93 -14.11 -2.08 -10.75
C THR A 93 -12.84 -2.24 -9.92
N ILE A 94 -11.81 -1.41 -10.16
CA ILE A 94 -10.57 -1.43 -9.38
C ILE A 94 -10.83 -1.09 -7.91
N LEU A 95 -11.66 -0.08 -7.64
CA LEU A 95 -12.01 0.30 -6.27
C LEU A 95 -12.81 -0.80 -5.55
N ASN A 96 -13.67 -1.52 -6.27
CA ASN A 96 -14.43 -2.62 -5.68
C ASN A 96 -13.52 -3.81 -5.32
N GLU A 97 -12.53 -4.13 -6.15
CA GLU A 97 -11.51 -5.14 -5.83
C GLU A 97 -10.63 -4.75 -4.63
N LEU A 98 -10.38 -3.45 -4.45
CA LEU A 98 -9.62 -2.94 -3.30
C LEU A 98 -10.43 -2.93 -1.99
N LYS A 99 -11.75 -3.12 -2.06
CA LYS A 99 -12.64 -3.04 -0.88
C LYS A 99 -12.22 -3.99 0.23
N SER A 100 -11.90 -5.24 -0.10
CA SER A 100 -11.46 -6.26 0.88
C SER A 100 -10.19 -5.81 1.61
N SER A 101 -9.21 -5.29 0.86
CA SER A 101 -7.94 -4.81 1.41
C SER A 101 -8.12 -3.56 2.27
N VAL A 102 -9.01 -2.65 1.88
CA VAL A 102 -9.32 -1.44 2.66
C VAL A 102 -10.03 -1.80 3.96
N VAL A 103 -11.03 -2.67 3.91
CA VAL A 103 -11.74 -3.15 5.11
C VAL A 103 -10.78 -3.91 6.03
N GLY A 104 -9.96 -4.81 5.48
CA GLY A 104 -8.93 -5.53 6.23
C GLY A 104 -7.94 -4.58 6.90
N GLY A 105 -7.46 -3.56 6.18
CA GLY A 105 -6.58 -2.54 6.72
C GLY A 105 -7.20 -1.72 7.85
N LEU A 106 -8.48 -1.36 7.74
CA LEU A 106 -9.21 -0.69 8.82
C LEU A 106 -9.31 -1.56 10.08
N VAL A 107 -9.65 -2.85 9.91
CA VAL A 107 -9.73 -3.78 11.04
C VAL A 107 -8.35 -4.02 11.67
N LEU A 108 -7.28 -4.10 10.85
CA LEU A 108 -5.91 -4.16 11.36
C LEU A 108 -5.60 -2.96 12.26
N VAL A 109 -5.87 -1.74 11.80
CA VAL A 109 -5.62 -0.51 12.58
C VAL A 109 -6.45 -0.49 13.86
N LEU A 110 -7.74 -0.84 13.78
CA LEU A 110 -8.62 -0.85 14.94
C LEU A 110 -8.18 -1.91 15.98
N SER A 111 -7.89 -3.14 15.54
CA SER A 111 -7.45 -4.22 16.44
C SER A 111 -6.10 -3.91 17.09
N ALA A 112 -5.15 -3.34 16.33
CA ALA A 112 -3.88 -2.88 16.87
C ALA A 112 -4.07 -1.73 17.87
N PHE A 113 -4.96 -0.78 17.59
CA PHE A 113 -5.27 0.33 18.49
C PHE A 113 -5.91 -0.15 19.80
N PHE A 114 -6.89 -1.06 19.73
CA PHE A 114 -7.48 -1.67 20.93
C PHE A 114 -6.45 -2.45 21.74
N ALA A 115 -5.60 -3.25 21.08
CA ALA A 115 -4.51 -3.97 21.74
C ALA A 115 -3.54 -3.00 22.44
N LEU A 116 -3.22 -1.88 21.81
CA LEU A 116 -2.36 -0.84 22.41
C LEU A 116 -2.98 -0.26 23.69
N LEU A 117 -4.28 0.02 23.68
CA LEU A 117 -4.99 0.55 24.86
C LEU A 117 -5.03 -0.45 26.01
N LEU A 118 -5.22 -1.75 25.70
CA LEU A 118 -5.28 -2.80 26.72
C LEU A 118 -3.90 -3.16 27.31
N THR A 119 -2.82 -2.84 26.61
CA THR A 119 -1.46 -3.23 26.97
C THR A 119 -0.58 -2.09 27.49
N VAL A 120 -1.19 -0.97 27.90
CA VAL A 120 -0.47 0.24 28.39
C VAL A 120 0.49 -0.06 29.55
N ASN A 121 0.17 -1.04 30.40
CA ASN A 121 0.95 -1.39 31.59
C ASN A 121 1.96 -2.54 31.38
N ILE A 122 2.17 -3.00 30.14
CA ILE A 122 3.06 -4.12 29.83
C ILE A 122 4.41 -3.57 29.32
N ALA A 123 5.49 -4.37 29.50
CA ALA A 123 6.80 -4.02 29.00
C ALA A 123 6.76 -3.66 27.49
N PRO A 124 7.47 -2.59 27.04
CA PRO A 124 7.35 -2.05 25.68
C PRO A 124 7.55 -3.09 24.57
N PHE A 125 8.45 -4.04 24.75
CA PHE A 125 8.69 -5.10 23.79
C PHE A 125 7.50 -6.08 23.69
N ALA A 126 6.97 -6.51 24.84
CA ALA A 126 5.80 -7.39 24.87
C ALA A 126 4.54 -6.68 24.30
N GLN A 127 4.37 -5.40 24.61
CA GLN A 127 3.31 -4.56 24.04
C GLN A 127 3.40 -4.54 22.52
N LEU A 128 4.58 -4.31 21.95
CA LEU A 128 4.80 -4.29 20.51
C LEU A 128 4.37 -5.64 19.88
N VAL A 129 4.80 -6.75 20.46
CA VAL A 129 4.45 -8.10 19.96
C VAL A 129 2.94 -8.33 19.97
N VAL A 130 2.27 -7.98 21.08
CA VAL A 130 0.80 -8.15 21.20
C VAL A 130 0.06 -7.28 20.17
N VAL A 131 0.47 -6.03 20.00
CA VAL A 131 -0.16 -5.11 19.04
C VAL A 131 0.00 -5.59 17.60
N VAL A 132 1.19 -6.07 17.23
CA VAL A 132 1.46 -6.62 15.89
C VAL A 132 0.64 -7.89 15.65
N LEU A 133 0.60 -8.81 16.62
CA LEU A 133 -0.18 -10.06 16.49
C LEU A 133 -1.67 -9.78 16.42
N ALA A 134 -2.20 -8.88 17.26
CA ALA A 134 -3.63 -8.50 17.22
C ALA A 134 -4.02 -7.88 15.86
N GLY A 135 -3.18 -6.99 15.32
CA GLY A 135 -3.38 -6.40 14.00
C GLY A 135 -3.36 -7.47 12.89
N ALA A 136 -2.36 -8.35 12.92
CA ALA A 136 -2.23 -9.42 11.92
C ALA A 136 -3.40 -10.40 11.96
N ILE A 137 -3.82 -10.85 13.14
CA ILE A 137 -4.96 -11.76 13.31
C ILE A 137 -6.24 -11.08 12.82
N GLY A 138 -6.49 -9.82 13.22
CA GLY A 138 -7.65 -9.06 12.76
C GLY A 138 -7.73 -8.95 11.24
N TYR A 139 -6.60 -8.66 10.59
CA TYR A 139 -6.50 -8.60 9.13
C TYR A 139 -6.79 -9.96 8.47
N LEU A 140 -6.15 -11.03 8.96
CA LEU A 140 -6.35 -12.39 8.42
C LEU A 140 -7.78 -12.88 8.56
N VAL A 141 -8.43 -12.60 9.68
CA VAL A 141 -9.84 -12.95 9.90
C VAL A 141 -10.74 -12.26 8.87
N VAL A 142 -10.53 -10.98 8.62
CA VAL A 142 -11.32 -10.24 7.62
C VAL A 142 -11.08 -10.77 6.22
N LEU A 143 -9.82 -11.02 5.84
CA LEU A 143 -9.52 -11.62 4.54
C LEU A 143 -10.17 -12.99 4.37
N TRP A 144 -10.14 -13.83 5.40
CA TRP A 144 -10.80 -15.13 5.38
C TRP A 144 -12.30 -15.00 5.10
N PHE A 145 -12.99 -14.06 5.74
CA PHE A 145 -14.42 -13.87 5.56
C PHE A 145 -14.77 -13.25 4.20
N LEU A 146 -14.01 -12.25 3.74
CA LEU A 146 -14.32 -11.50 2.52
C LEU A 146 -13.86 -12.23 1.24
N GLU A 147 -12.78 -12.98 1.31
CA GLU A 147 -12.19 -13.64 0.14
C GLU A 147 -12.32 -15.16 0.16
N ARG A 148 -13.19 -15.71 1.00
CA ARG A 148 -13.41 -17.15 1.13
C ARG A 148 -13.74 -17.81 -0.22
N GLU A 149 -14.51 -17.16 -1.07
CA GLU A 149 -14.85 -17.68 -2.40
C GLU A 149 -13.65 -17.69 -3.34
N ASN A 150 -12.86 -16.64 -3.37
CA ASN A 150 -11.65 -16.55 -4.17
C ASN A 150 -10.58 -17.54 -3.70
N LEU A 151 -10.42 -17.68 -2.37
CA LEU A 151 -9.52 -18.65 -1.76
C LEU A 151 -9.91 -20.10 -2.11
N SER A 152 -11.20 -20.44 -2.07
CA SER A 152 -11.69 -21.77 -2.42
C SER A 152 -11.43 -22.11 -3.90
N HIS A 153 -11.56 -21.13 -4.79
CA HIS A 153 -11.21 -21.28 -6.21
C HIS A 153 -9.70 -21.49 -6.43
N LEU A 154 -8.86 -20.79 -5.70
CA LEU A 154 -7.41 -20.94 -5.77
C LEU A 154 -6.96 -22.29 -5.20
N LEU A 155 -7.47 -22.71 -4.06
CA LEU A 155 -7.14 -23.97 -3.43
C LEU A 155 -7.57 -25.18 -4.29
N ARG A 156 -8.73 -25.10 -4.95
CA ARG A 156 -9.15 -26.11 -5.94
C ARG A 156 -8.20 -26.20 -7.16
N LYS A 157 -7.67 -25.07 -7.62
CA LYS A 157 -6.68 -25.05 -8.73
C LYS A 157 -5.33 -25.65 -8.33
N VAL A 158 -4.94 -25.55 -7.07
CA VAL A 158 -3.68 -26.10 -6.52
C VAL A 158 -3.84 -27.57 -6.07
N GLY A 159 -5.06 -28.14 -6.17
CA GLY A 159 -5.28 -29.56 -5.85
C GLY A 159 -5.36 -29.87 -4.35
N VAL A 160 -5.62 -28.87 -3.51
CA VAL A 160 -5.86 -29.09 -2.08
C VAL A 160 -7.34 -29.36 -1.89
N PRO A 161 -7.75 -30.60 -1.48
CA PRO A 161 -9.15 -30.89 -1.16
C PRO A 161 -9.52 -30.14 0.14
N LEU A 162 -10.61 -29.39 0.09
CA LEU A 162 -11.28 -28.82 1.27
C LEU A 162 -12.37 -29.76 1.76
#